data_f305edcd46580f101b26393cda5e898a
#
_entry.id   f305edcd46580f101b26393cda5e898a
#
_cell.length_a   1.000
_cell.length_b   1.000
_cell.length_c   1.000
_cell.angle_alpha   90.00
_cell.angle_beta   90.00
_cell.angle_gamma   90.00
#
_symmetry.space_group_name_H-M   'P 1'
#
loop_
_entity.id
_entity.type
_entity.pdbx_description
1 polymer ?
#
loop_
_entity_poly.entity_id
_entity_poly.type
_entity_poly.pdbx_seq_one_letter_code
_entity_poly.pdbx_strand_id
1 'polypeptide(L)'
;MDHHDKLNFEEITKFIKDDSVVVDVGAHIGGYCDFFLEKLGKSVKIYALEIHPKNYARLYNKYKLLNNLVLIHKAASNNDGVEDVYHNGSPGHTQTTNILGKNTNEVSVPRIGSIQSIKLDTLLHNENSIDLVKIDVEGAEIKVLEGLSKIHNRINHLLIECHFDKDWGRIKDLLLNEYNFLCYDLSDKNNIDITTDKRAYQCLCKKK
;
A
#
# COMPACT_ATOMS: atom_id res chain seq x y z
N MET A 1 -11.93 13.18 1.48
CA MET A 1 -12.00 11.97 0.61
C MET A 1 -12.05 12.48 -0.81
N ASP A 2 -11.07 12.17 -1.59
CA ASP A 2 -11.06 12.58 -3.00
C ASP A 2 -11.89 11.62 -3.88
N HIS A 3 -11.94 11.89 -5.18
CA HIS A 3 -12.75 11.09 -6.11
C HIS A 3 -12.17 9.68 -6.32
N HIS A 4 -10.85 9.55 -6.25
CA HIS A 4 -10.15 8.27 -6.42
C HIS A 4 -10.40 7.34 -5.24
N ASP A 5 -10.30 7.85 -4.00
CA ASP A 5 -10.63 7.08 -2.81
C ASP A 5 -12.05 6.50 -2.86
N LYS A 6 -13.02 7.30 -3.35
CA LYS A 6 -14.41 6.84 -3.45
C LYS A 6 -14.57 5.66 -4.41
N LEU A 7 -13.91 5.70 -5.59
CA LEU A 7 -13.93 4.59 -6.53
C LEU A 7 -13.27 3.34 -5.95
N ASN A 8 -12.15 3.50 -5.28
CA ASN A 8 -11.46 2.40 -4.62
C ASN A 8 -12.35 1.73 -3.57
N PHE A 9 -13.04 2.51 -2.74
CA PHE A 9 -13.93 1.98 -1.71
C PHE A 9 -15.11 1.22 -2.29
N GLU A 10 -15.72 1.71 -3.37
CA GLU A 10 -16.80 0.99 -4.06
C GLU A 10 -16.34 -0.37 -4.61
N GLU A 11 -15.15 -0.45 -5.19
CA GLU A 11 -14.60 -1.71 -5.69
C GLU A 11 -14.21 -2.66 -4.55
N ILE A 12 -13.54 -2.17 -3.52
CA ILE A 12 -13.11 -2.97 -2.37
C ILE A 12 -14.30 -3.61 -1.65
N THR A 13 -15.43 -2.91 -1.48
CA THR A 13 -16.62 -3.46 -0.82
C THR A 13 -17.22 -4.68 -1.49
N LYS A 14 -16.88 -4.94 -2.75
CA LYS A 14 -17.39 -6.10 -3.48
C LYS A 14 -16.80 -7.43 -3.01
N PHE A 15 -15.63 -7.42 -2.37
CA PHE A 15 -14.92 -8.65 -2.04
C PHE A 15 -14.40 -8.74 -0.60
N ILE A 16 -14.29 -7.63 0.15
CA ILE A 16 -13.96 -7.70 1.58
C ILE A 16 -15.20 -8.08 2.39
N LYS A 17 -14.98 -8.86 3.44
CA LYS A 17 -16.04 -9.42 4.30
C LYS A 17 -15.65 -9.27 5.77
N ASP A 18 -16.57 -9.59 6.65
CA ASP A 18 -16.26 -9.83 8.05
C ASP A 18 -15.13 -10.87 8.15
N ASP A 19 -14.24 -10.69 9.12
CA ASP A 19 -13.03 -11.51 9.33
C ASP A 19 -11.93 -11.38 8.25
N SER A 20 -12.07 -10.47 7.30
CA SER A 20 -11.01 -10.18 6.32
C SER A 20 -9.71 -9.73 6.99
N VAL A 21 -8.58 -10.16 6.40
CA VAL A 21 -7.24 -9.65 6.72
C VAL A 21 -6.86 -8.62 5.66
N VAL A 22 -6.66 -7.39 6.07
CA VAL A 22 -6.27 -6.28 5.18
C VAL A 22 -4.96 -5.64 5.62
N VAL A 23 -4.17 -5.21 4.65
CA VAL A 23 -2.88 -4.56 4.87
C VAL A 23 -2.90 -3.21 4.16
N ASP A 24 -2.68 -2.13 4.91
CA ASP A 24 -2.61 -0.75 4.41
C ASP A 24 -1.15 -0.29 4.48
N VAL A 25 -0.45 -0.35 3.35
CA VAL A 25 0.94 0.10 3.22
C VAL A 25 0.94 1.55 2.74
N GLY A 26 1.42 2.45 3.60
CA GLY A 26 1.26 3.89 3.45
C GLY A 26 -0.08 4.36 4.04
N ALA A 27 -0.34 3.99 5.31
CA ALA A 27 -1.62 4.23 5.96
C ALA A 27 -1.89 5.72 6.28
N HIS A 28 -0.88 6.58 6.19
CA HIS A 28 -0.98 8.02 6.45
C HIS A 28 -1.62 8.29 7.81
N ILE A 29 -2.76 8.96 7.86
CA ILE A 29 -3.54 9.23 9.09
C ILE A 29 -4.72 8.27 9.28
N GLY A 30 -4.82 7.23 8.45
CA GLY A 30 -5.77 6.12 8.62
C GLY A 30 -7.09 6.25 7.86
N GLY A 31 -7.10 6.90 6.68
CA GLY A 31 -8.32 7.01 5.86
C GLY A 31 -8.90 5.64 5.47
N TYR A 32 -8.05 4.73 4.99
CA TYR A 32 -8.45 3.36 4.68
C TYR A 32 -8.79 2.54 5.95
N CYS A 33 -8.05 2.74 7.05
CA CYS A 33 -8.40 2.11 8.32
C CYS A 33 -9.80 2.51 8.80
N ASP A 34 -10.19 3.79 8.71
CA ASP A 34 -11.53 4.26 9.04
C ASP A 34 -12.58 3.56 8.17
N PHE A 35 -12.33 3.51 6.86
CA PHE A 35 -13.24 2.85 5.93
C PHE A 35 -13.46 1.37 6.27
N PHE A 36 -12.40 0.61 6.54
CA PHE A 36 -12.52 -0.81 6.89
C PHE A 36 -13.25 -0.99 8.22
N LEU A 37 -12.95 -0.18 9.23
CA LEU A 37 -13.62 -0.24 10.54
C LEU A 37 -15.10 0.13 10.43
N GLU A 38 -15.45 1.11 9.60
CA GLU A 38 -16.85 1.51 9.37
C GLU A 38 -17.65 0.40 8.67
N LYS A 39 -17.05 -0.26 7.66
CA LYS A 39 -17.74 -1.26 6.84
C LYS A 39 -17.78 -2.65 7.47
N LEU A 40 -16.69 -3.07 8.12
CA LEU A 40 -16.49 -4.43 8.62
C LEU A 40 -16.50 -4.52 10.15
N GLY A 41 -16.54 -3.38 10.84
CA GLY A 41 -16.57 -3.36 12.29
C GLY A 41 -15.28 -3.89 12.92
N LYS A 42 -15.42 -4.63 14.02
CA LYS A 42 -14.28 -5.14 14.81
C LYS A 42 -13.79 -6.52 14.39
N SER A 43 -14.42 -7.17 13.44
CA SER A 43 -14.02 -8.50 12.96
C SER A 43 -12.86 -8.45 11.97
N VAL A 44 -12.70 -7.35 11.22
CA VAL A 44 -11.58 -7.17 10.29
C VAL A 44 -10.26 -7.07 11.04
N LYS A 45 -9.23 -7.75 10.55
CA LYS A 45 -7.84 -7.60 11.02
C LYS A 45 -7.07 -6.67 10.10
N ILE A 46 -6.54 -5.57 10.63
CA ILE A 46 -5.86 -4.54 9.84
C ILE A 46 -4.40 -4.45 10.24
N TYR A 47 -3.48 -4.54 9.27
CA TYR A 47 -2.09 -4.16 9.41
C TYR A 47 -1.88 -2.80 8.74
N ALA A 48 -1.49 -1.78 9.51
CA ALA A 48 -1.29 -0.42 9.00
C ALA A 48 0.16 0.01 9.15
N LEU A 49 0.86 0.19 8.03
CA LEU A 49 2.26 0.62 7.99
C LEU A 49 2.34 2.09 7.59
N GLU A 50 3.08 2.88 8.37
CA GLU A 50 3.31 4.30 8.11
C GLU A 50 4.73 4.68 8.48
N ILE A 51 5.44 5.39 7.57
CA ILE A 51 6.85 5.75 7.75
C ILE A 51 7.05 7.15 8.36
N HIS A 52 6.13 8.10 8.08
CA HIS A 52 6.29 9.46 8.57
C HIS A 52 5.94 9.56 10.06
N PRO A 53 6.86 10.00 10.94
CA PRO A 53 6.68 9.89 12.39
C PRO A 53 5.46 10.67 12.92
N LYS A 54 5.12 11.82 12.32
CA LYS A 54 3.95 12.60 12.73
C LYS A 54 2.64 11.91 12.33
N ASN A 55 2.59 11.28 11.14
CA ASN A 55 1.42 10.52 10.70
C ASN A 55 1.23 9.29 11.56
N TYR A 56 2.31 8.54 11.79
CA TYR A 56 2.27 7.39 12.68
C TYR A 56 1.81 7.75 14.10
N ALA A 57 2.29 8.86 14.66
CA ALA A 57 1.83 9.32 15.97
C ALA A 57 0.31 9.61 16.00
N ARG A 58 -0.25 10.20 14.93
CA ARG A 58 -1.70 10.41 14.77
C ARG A 58 -2.44 9.08 14.65
N LEU A 59 -1.96 8.19 13.79
CA LEU A 59 -2.49 6.86 13.58
C LEU A 59 -2.51 6.08 14.90
N TYR A 60 -1.39 6.06 15.62
CA TYR A 60 -1.26 5.41 16.93
C TYR A 60 -2.27 5.95 17.95
N ASN A 61 -2.33 7.27 18.12
CA ASN A 61 -3.25 7.89 19.08
C ASN A 61 -4.72 7.58 18.77
N LYS A 62 -5.06 7.45 17.49
CA LYS A 62 -6.43 7.17 17.05
C LYS A 62 -6.85 5.72 17.30
N TYR A 63 -5.96 4.76 17.10
CA TYR A 63 -6.32 3.34 17.04
C TYR A 63 -5.67 2.43 18.08
N LYS A 64 -4.77 2.94 18.95
CA LYS A 64 -4.02 2.13 19.94
C LYS A 64 -4.86 1.28 20.89
N LEU A 65 -6.16 1.56 21.02
CA LEU A 65 -7.08 0.79 21.86
C LEU A 65 -7.85 -0.30 21.09
N LEU A 66 -7.64 -0.41 19.78
CA LEU A 66 -8.28 -1.42 18.95
C LEU A 66 -7.38 -2.65 18.83
N ASN A 67 -7.87 -3.80 19.28
CA ASN A 67 -7.09 -5.05 19.28
C ASN A 67 -7.00 -5.71 17.89
N ASN A 68 -7.86 -5.33 16.97
CA ASN A 68 -7.89 -5.83 15.60
C ASN A 68 -7.07 -5.01 14.61
N LEU A 69 -6.35 -3.97 15.08
CA LEU A 69 -5.53 -3.11 14.26
C LEU A 69 -4.07 -3.13 14.74
N VAL A 70 -3.17 -3.62 13.91
CA VAL A 70 -1.73 -3.73 14.18
C VAL A 70 -1.05 -2.52 13.54
N LEU A 71 -0.58 -1.59 14.37
CA LEU A 71 0.08 -0.35 13.94
C LEU A 71 1.59 -0.54 13.85
N ILE A 72 2.19 -0.22 12.69
CA ILE A 72 3.58 -0.55 12.39
C ILE A 72 4.31 0.69 11.89
N HIS A 73 5.26 1.19 12.71
CA HIS A 73 6.15 2.29 12.32
C HIS A 73 7.40 1.73 11.65
N LYS A 74 7.24 1.23 10.43
CA LYS A 74 8.31 0.69 9.59
C LYS A 74 8.03 0.97 8.13
N ALA A 75 9.09 0.99 7.32
CA ALA A 75 8.98 0.96 5.87
C ALA A 75 8.70 -0.46 5.39
N ALA A 76 7.68 -0.66 4.55
CA ALA A 76 7.59 -1.86 3.77
C ALA A 76 8.64 -1.79 2.64
N SER A 77 9.46 -2.84 2.49
CA SER A 77 10.58 -2.87 1.55
C SER A 77 10.89 -4.30 1.11
N ASN A 78 11.87 -4.46 0.22
CA ASN A 78 12.37 -5.77 -0.23
C ASN A 78 13.43 -6.38 0.72
N ASN A 79 13.72 -5.73 1.83
CA ASN A 79 14.65 -6.23 2.85
C ASN A 79 14.16 -5.91 4.26
N ASP A 80 14.61 -6.73 5.23
CA ASP A 80 14.49 -6.45 6.65
C ASP A 80 15.76 -5.73 7.10
N GLY A 81 15.66 -4.45 7.45
CA GLY A 81 16.83 -3.63 7.75
C GLY A 81 16.49 -2.20 8.13
N VAL A 82 17.17 -1.27 7.53
CA VAL A 82 16.98 0.18 7.71
C VAL A 82 16.92 0.87 6.36
N GLU A 83 15.97 1.77 6.19
CA GLU A 83 15.84 2.63 5.02
C GLU A 83 15.96 4.10 5.45
N ASP A 84 16.51 4.93 4.59
CA ASP A 84 16.46 6.37 4.75
C ASP A 84 15.07 6.91 4.40
N VAL A 85 14.60 7.89 5.15
CA VAL A 85 13.29 8.52 4.94
C VAL A 85 13.48 9.92 4.40
N TYR A 86 12.75 10.22 3.35
CA TYR A 86 12.78 11.49 2.64
C TYR A 86 11.40 12.10 2.61
N HIS A 87 11.33 13.42 2.62
CA HIS A 87 10.06 14.13 2.62
C HIS A 87 10.16 15.40 1.78
N ASN A 88 9.27 15.53 0.81
CA ASN A 88 9.16 16.69 -0.07
C ASN A 88 7.88 17.47 0.26
N GLY A 89 7.84 18.09 1.41
CA GLY A 89 6.62 18.83 1.75
C GLY A 89 6.88 20.09 2.53
N SER A 90 6.02 21.08 2.32
CA SER A 90 5.87 22.19 3.25
C SER A 90 5.42 21.65 4.62
N PRO A 91 5.77 22.32 5.72
CA PRO A 91 5.26 21.93 7.04
C PRO A 91 3.74 21.73 7.02
N GLY A 92 3.30 20.51 7.33
CA GLY A 92 1.88 20.13 7.32
C GLY A 92 1.43 19.21 6.17
N HIS A 93 2.18 19.12 5.08
CA HIS A 93 1.92 18.18 3.97
C HIS A 93 2.79 16.94 4.15
N THR A 94 2.25 15.88 4.73
CA THR A 94 3.00 14.64 5.07
C THR A 94 2.75 13.48 4.10
N GLN A 95 2.02 13.74 3.02
CA GLN A 95 1.63 12.72 2.02
C GLN A 95 2.79 12.23 1.16
N THR A 96 3.76 13.11 0.85
CA THR A 96 4.88 12.83 -0.06
C THR A 96 6.13 12.31 0.66
N THR A 97 5.97 11.37 1.57
CA THR A 97 7.09 10.77 2.32
C THR A 97 7.44 9.40 1.71
N ASN A 98 8.71 9.21 1.33
CA ASN A 98 9.17 7.99 0.68
C ASN A 98 10.57 7.55 1.14
N ILE A 99 11.01 6.39 0.66
CA ILE A 99 12.34 5.82 0.93
C ILE A 99 13.28 5.87 -0.28
N LEU A 100 12.93 6.58 -1.34
CA LEU A 100 13.72 6.65 -2.57
C LEU A 100 14.55 7.94 -2.70
N GLY A 101 14.25 8.96 -1.92
CA GLY A 101 14.93 10.26 -1.99
C GLY A 101 14.59 11.11 -3.20
N LYS A 102 13.51 10.79 -3.91
CA LYS A 102 13.02 11.53 -5.08
C LYS A 102 11.51 11.71 -4.99
N ASN A 103 11.01 12.81 -5.56
CA ASN A 103 9.57 13.02 -5.75
C ASN A 103 9.11 12.44 -7.11
N THR A 104 7.82 12.54 -7.41
CA THR A 104 7.21 12.06 -8.66
C THR A 104 7.79 12.70 -9.93
N ASN A 105 8.43 13.84 -9.83
CA ASN A 105 9.17 14.50 -10.92
C ASN A 105 10.66 14.12 -10.94
N GLU A 106 11.08 13.11 -10.20
CA GLU A 106 12.45 12.63 -10.05
C GLU A 106 13.44 13.65 -9.45
N VAL A 107 12.94 14.70 -8.83
CA VAL A 107 13.76 15.69 -8.13
C VAL A 107 14.12 15.15 -6.75
N SER A 108 15.40 15.27 -6.38
CA SER A 108 15.89 14.90 -5.05
C SER A 108 15.16 15.65 -3.95
N VAL A 109 14.79 14.94 -2.89
CA VAL A 109 14.09 15.51 -1.74
C VAL A 109 14.90 15.35 -0.45
N PRO A 110 14.72 16.24 0.53
CA PRO A 110 15.50 16.20 1.76
C PRO A 110 15.29 14.90 2.55
N ARG A 111 16.39 14.36 3.04
CA ARG A 111 16.36 13.27 4.03
C ARG A 111 15.93 13.83 5.38
N ILE A 112 14.96 13.20 6.01
CA ILE A 112 14.45 13.58 7.34
C ILE A 112 14.83 12.61 8.45
N GLY A 113 15.41 11.46 8.12
CA GLY A 113 15.83 10.46 9.09
C GLY A 113 16.04 9.09 8.46
N SER A 114 15.99 8.06 9.31
CA SER A 114 15.97 6.66 8.91
C SER A 114 14.94 5.88 9.74
N ILE A 115 14.47 4.76 9.20
CA ILE A 115 13.44 3.92 9.81
C ILE A 115 13.78 2.45 9.60
N GLN A 116 13.35 1.59 10.52
CA GLN A 116 13.40 0.15 10.31
C GLN A 116 12.54 -0.22 9.11
N SER A 117 13.04 -1.13 8.26
CA SER A 117 12.27 -1.71 7.16
C SER A 117 11.89 -3.15 7.45
N ILE A 118 10.84 -3.61 6.78
CA ILE A 118 10.32 -4.96 6.92
C ILE A 118 9.75 -5.44 5.59
N LYS A 119 10.05 -6.68 5.23
CA LYS A 119 9.36 -7.36 4.13
C LYS A 119 7.95 -7.76 4.57
N LEU A 120 6.98 -7.66 3.68
CA LEU A 120 5.65 -8.19 3.93
C LEU A 120 5.69 -9.71 4.11
N ASP A 121 6.62 -10.42 3.46
CA ASP A 121 6.91 -11.84 3.72
C ASP A 121 7.17 -12.15 5.20
N THR A 122 7.96 -11.28 5.85
CA THR A 122 8.31 -11.42 7.27
C THR A 122 7.17 -11.01 8.17
N LEU A 123 6.51 -9.89 7.86
CA LEU A 123 5.42 -9.34 8.67
C LEU A 123 4.21 -10.29 8.72
N LEU A 124 3.86 -10.86 7.58
CA LEU A 124 2.62 -11.60 7.38
C LEU A 124 2.84 -13.12 7.32
N HIS A 125 3.98 -13.62 7.82
CA HIS A 125 4.35 -15.05 7.71
C HIS A 125 3.32 -15.99 8.35
N ASN A 126 2.58 -15.54 9.36
CA ASN A 126 1.55 -16.31 10.05
C ASN A 126 0.15 -16.19 9.42
N GLU A 127 -0.05 -15.31 8.43
CA GLU A 127 -1.34 -15.17 7.77
C GLU A 127 -1.48 -16.22 6.65
N ASN A 128 -2.51 -17.07 6.76
CA ASN A 128 -2.78 -18.08 5.75
C ASN A 128 -3.43 -17.51 4.49
N SER A 129 -4.21 -16.45 4.64
CA SER A 129 -4.88 -15.72 3.56
C SER A 129 -4.91 -14.24 3.88
N ILE A 130 -4.72 -13.40 2.87
CA ILE A 130 -4.76 -11.94 2.96
C ILE A 130 -5.75 -11.47 1.89
N ASP A 131 -6.84 -10.85 2.32
CA ASP A 131 -7.92 -10.47 1.41
C ASP A 131 -7.56 -9.28 0.55
N LEU A 132 -6.84 -8.31 1.13
CA LEU A 132 -6.38 -7.12 0.42
C LEU A 132 -5.04 -6.63 0.95
N VAL A 133 -4.13 -6.30 0.03
CA VAL A 133 -2.97 -5.43 0.30
C VAL A 133 -3.14 -4.16 -0.51
N LYS A 134 -3.30 -3.00 0.16
CA LYS A 134 -3.22 -1.68 -0.47
C LYS A 134 -1.78 -1.19 -0.38
N ILE A 135 -1.24 -0.70 -1.50
CA ILE A 135 0.13 -0.17 -1.62
C ILE A 135 0.05 1.23 -2.21
N ASP A 136 0.47 2.20 -1.42
CA ASP A 136 0.56 3.61 -1.79
C ASP A 136 1.72 4.21 -0.99
N VAL A 137 2.91 4.21 -1.60
CA VAL A 137 4.20 4.44 -0.91
C VAL A 137 5.10 5.45 -1.62
N GLU A 138 4.47 6.28 -2.48
CA GLU A 138 5.14 7.42 -3.11
C GLU A 138 6.41 7.03 -3.90
N GLY A 139 6.32 5.91 -4.65
CA GLY A 139 7.33 5.45 -5.59
C GLY A 139 8.11 4.20 -5.18
N ALA A 140 7.96 3.70 -3.96
CA ALA A 140 8.66 2.49 -3.51
C ALA A 140 7.87 1.18 -3.80
N GLU A 141 6.89 1.21 -4.70
CA GLU A 141 5.97 0.11 -5.00
C GLU A 141 6.71 -1.17 -5.40
N ILE A 142 7.77 -1.06 -6.23
CA ILE A 142 8.60 -2.21 -6.63
C ILE A 142 9.22 -2.89 -5.40
N LYS A 143 9.81 -2.12 -4.48
CA LYS A 143 10.40 -2.68 -3.26
C LYS A 143 9.36 -3.42 -2.41
N VAL A 144 8.15 -2.86 -2.29
CA VAL A 144 7.06 -3.50 -1.54
C VAL A 144 6.63 -4.79 -2.24
N LEU A 145 6.45 -4.78 -3.56
CA LEU A 145 6.09 -5.97 -4.34
C LEU A 145 7.16 -7.07 -4.22
N GLU A 146 8.44 -6.73 -4.34
CA GLU A 146 9.53 -7.69 -4.14
C GLU A 146 9.54 -8.26 -2.71
N GLY A 147 9.16 -7.44 -1.71
CA GLY A 147 9.07 -7.83 -0.30
C GLY A 147 7.89 -8.75 0.05
N LEU A 148 6.97 -9.02 -0.88
CA LEU A 148 5.86 -9.97 -0.71
C LEU A 148 5.99 -11.22 -1.59
N SER A 149 7.15 -11.43 -2.21
CA SER A 149 7.39 -12.46 -3.21
C SER A 149 7.12 -13.91 -2.73
N LYS A 150 7.26 -14.18 -1.43
CA LYS A 150 7.00 -15.51 -0.86
C LYS A 150 5.55 -15.73 -0.45
N ILE A 151 4.79 -14.65 -0.27
CA ILE A 151 3.39 -14.73 0.18
C ILE A 151 2.38 -14.29 -0.88
N HIS A 152 2.82 -13.84 -2.08
CA HIS A 152 1.93 -13.37 -3.14
C HIS A 152 0.79 -14.38 -3.44
N ASN A 153 1.06 -15.67 -3.29
CA ASN A 153 0.06 -16.73 -3.49
C ASN A 153 -1.02 -16.80 -2.40
N ARG A 154 -0.85 -16.11 -1.27
CA ARG A 154 -1.84 -16.00 -0.18
C ARG A 154 -2.65 -14.71 -0.27
N ILE A 155 -2.32 -13.80 -1.20
CA ILE A 155 -2.97 -12.51 -1.38
C ILE A 155 -4.07 -12.66 -2.41
N ASN A 156 -5.31 -12.32 -2.04
CA ASN A 156 -6.46 -12.41 -2.91
C ASN A 156 -6.58 -11.19 -3.84
N HIS A 157 -6.34 -9.99 -3.28
CA HIS A 157 -6.40 -8.73 -4.02
C HIS A 157 -5.24 -7.79 -3.67
N LEU A 158 -4.78 -7.03 -4.67
CA LEU A 158 -3.87 -5.91 -4.50
C LEU A 158 -4.53 -4.63 -5.02
N LEU A 159 -4.50 -3.57 -4.25
CA LEU A 159 -4.80 -2.22 -4.70
C LEU A 159 -3.49 -1.43 -4.68
N ILE A 160 -3.02 -1.00 -5.83
CA ILE A 160 -1.71 -0.35 -5.94
C ILE A 160 -1.84 0.99 -6.64
N GLU A 161 -1.25 2.03 -6.06
CA GLU A 161 -1.04 3.33 -6.68
C GLU A 161 0.38 3.39 -7.25
N CYS A 162 0.50 3.69 -8.56
CA CYS A 162 1.78 3.66 -9.27
C CYS A 162 2.28 5.10 -9.50
N HIS A 163 3.38 5.49 -8.85
CA HIS A 163 3.82 6.89 -8.86
C HIS A 163 4.79 7.25 -9.97
N PHE A 164 5.63 6.32 -10.44
CA PHE A 164 6.64 6.59 -11.47
C PHE A 164 6.38 5.85 -12.79
N ASP A 165 6.39 6.59 -13.92
CA ASP A 165 6.22 6.01 -15.25
C ASP A 165 7.29 4.98 -15.60
N LYS A 166 8.54 5.23 -15.21
CA LYS A 166 9.68 4.33 -15.46
C LYS A 166 9.54 2.98 -14.78
N ASP A 167 8.83 2.92 -13.66
CA ASP A 167 8.67 1.71 -12.85
C ASP A 167 7.51 0.84 -13.34
N TRP A 168 6.64 1.39 -14.20
CA TRP A 168 5.44 0.72 -14.67
C TRP A 168 5.71 -0.62 -15.35
N GLY A 169 6.75 -0.70 -16.20
CA GLY A 169 7.13 -1.95 -16.86
C GLY A 169 7.47 -3.07 -15.88
N ARG A 170 8.24 -2.75 -14.83
CA ARG A 170 8.62 -3.72 -13.79
C ARG A 170 7.46 -4.08 -12.87
N ILE A 171 6.62 -3.10 -12.50
CA ILE A 171 5.41 -3.35 -11.70
C ILE A 171 4.47 -4.30 -12.47
N LYS A 172 4.23 -4.02 -13.75
CA LYS A 172 3.40 -4.86 -14.62
C LYS A 172 3.95 -6.30 -14.73
N ASP A 173 5.25 -6.45 -14.90
CA ASP A 173 5.90 -7.75 -14.98
C ASP A 173 5.74 -8.57 -13.69
N LEU A 174 5.99 -7.95 -12.53
CA LEU A 174 5.76 -8.56 -11.22
C LEU A 174 4.30 -9.02 -11.05
N LEU A 175 3.35 -8.15 -11.34
CA LEU A 175 1.94 -8.44 -11.14
C LEU A 175 1.39 -9.52 -12.07
N LEU A 176 1.68 -9.42 -13.38
CA LEU A 176 1.08 -10.28 -14.40
C LEU A 176 1.85 -11.59 -14.60
N ASN A 177 3.17 -11.51 -14.68
CA ASN A 177 4.02 -12.64 -15.07
C ASN A 177 4.57 -13.42 -13.88
N GLU A 178 5.11 -12.73 -12.87
CA GLU A 178 5.71 -13.41 -11.73
C GLU A 178 4.66 -13.86 -10.69
N TYR A 179 3.66 -13.00 -10.39
CA TYR A 179 2.66 -13.28 -9.35
C TYR A 179 1.33 -13.78 -9.90
N ASN A 180 1.16 -13.72 -11.23
CA ASN A 180 0.00 -14.25 -11.95
C ASN A 180 -1.35 -13.65 -11.49
N PHE A 181 -1.38 -12.33 -11.25
CA PHE A 181 -2.62 -11.60 -11.00
C PHE A 181 -3.32 -11.22 -12.32
N LEU A 182 -4.62 -11.03 -12.22
CA LEU A 182 -5.43 -10.35 -13.22
C LEU A 182 -5.67 -8.93 -12.71
N CYS A 183 -5.18 -7.92 -13.43
CA CYS A 183 -5.18 -6.54 -12.95
C CYS A 183 -5.97 -5.63 -13.90
N TYR A 184 -6.63 -4.64 -13.30
CA TYR A 184 -7.48 -3.66 -13.98
C TYR A 184 -7.07 -2.25 -13.57
N ASP A 185 -7.12 -1.32 -14.53
CA ASP A 185 -6.93 0.11 -14.28
C ASP A 185 -8.23 0.71 -13.70
N LEU A 186 -8.18 1.14 -12.44
CA LEU A 186 -9.32 1.80 -11.80
C LEU A 186 -9.51 3.27 -12.24
N SER A 187 -8.48 3.89 -12.80
CA SER A 187 -8.56 5.26 -13.33
C SER A 187 -9.30 5.33 -14.66
N ASP A 188 -9.43 4.21 -15.36
CA ASP A 188 -10.21 4.11 -16.60
C ASP A 188 -11.57 3.44 -16.34
N LYS A 189 -12.66 4.21 -16.55
CA LYS A 189 -14.04 3.73 -16.34
C LYS A 189 -14.43 2.49 -17.15
N ASN A 190 -13.62 2.11 -18.13
CA ASN A 190 -13.84 0.93 -18.98
C ASN A 190 -13.18 -0.34 -18.45
N ASN A 191 -12.56 -0.32 -17.26
CA ASN A 191 -11.84 -1.47 -16.67
C ASN A 191 -10.88 -2.14 -17.67
N ILE A 192 -10.06 -1.35 -18.34
CA ILE A 192 -9.11 -1.86 -19.31
C ILE A 192 -8.06 -2.67 -18.58
N ASP A 193 -7.86 -3.91 -19.03
CA ASP A 193 -6.75 -4.76 -18.60
C ASP A 193 -5.43 -3.98 -18.78
N ILE A 194 -4.57 -3.98 -17.75
CA ILE A 194 -3.28 -3.28 -17.73
C ILE A 194 -2.25 -3.87 -18.70
N THR A 195 -2.62 -4.76 -19.61
CA THR A 195 -1.73 -5.30 -20.64
C THR A 195 -1.23 -4.26 -21.63
N THR A 196 -1.89 -3.10 -21.70
CA THR A 196 -1.47 -1.98 -22.55
C THR A 196 -0.20 -1.29 -22.04
N ASP A 197 0.53 -0.58 -22.90
CA ASP A 197 1.74 0.15 -22.52
C ASP A 197 1.46 1.44 -21.74
N LYS A 198 0.19 1.86 -21.68
CA LYS A 198 -0.22 3.03 -20.92
C LYS A 198 -0.15 2.70 -19.41
N ARG A 199 0.53 3.55 -18.64
CA ARG A 199 0.57 3.41 -17.18
C ARG A 199 -0.84 3.57 -16.61
N ALA A 200 -1.24 2.62 -15.78
CA ALA A 200 -2.38 2.78 -14.90
C ALA A 200 -1.92 3.50 -13.61
N TYR A 201 -2.60 4.58 -13.25
CA TYR A 201 -2.30 5.30 -12.01
C TYR A 201 -2.68 4.46 -10.78
N GLN A 202 -3.83 3.80 -10.84
CA GLN A 202 -4.30 2.88 -9.80
C GLN A 202 -4.73 1.56 -10.42
N CYS A 203 -4.21 0.46 -9.88
CA CYS A 203 -4.55 -0.88 -10.31
C CYS A 203 -5.23 -1.65 -9.19
N LEU A 204 -6.35 -2.29 -9.52
CA LEU A 204 -6.92 -3.36 -8.71
C LEU A 204 -6.56 -4.69 -9.36
N CYS A 205 -5.86 -5.54 -8.61
CA CYS A 205 -5.42 -6.84 -9.06
C CYS A 205 -6.10 -7.93 -8.23
N LYS A 206 -6.57 -8.98 -8.92
CA LYS A 206 -7.20 -10.15 -8.33
C LYS A 206 -6.36 -11.38 -8.67
N LYS A 207 -6.18 -12.26 -7.72
CA LYS A 207 -5.55 -13.56 -7.94
C LYS A 207 -6.34 -14.37 -8.97
N LYS A 208 -5.63 -15.00 -9.93
CA LYS A 208 -6.21 -15.94 -10.88
C LYS A 208 -6.55 -17.27 -10.23
#